data_66c7b319f479690c5f627209986d4e9d
#
_entry.id   66c7b319f479690c5f627209986d4e9d
#
_cell.length_a   1.000
_cell.length_b   1.000
_cell.length_c   1.000
_cell.angle_alpha   90.00
_cell.angle_beta   90.00
_cell.angle_gamma   90.00
#
_symmetry.space_group_name_H-M   'P 1'
#
loop_
_entity.id
_entity.type
_entity.pdbx_description
1 polymer ?
#
loop_
_entity_poly.entity_id
_entity_poly.type
_entity_poly.pdbx_seq_one_letter_code
_entity_poly.pdbx_strand_id
1 'polypeptide(L)'
;MQQWHQFLQASSSHPLVLDNEKIMCFGDSHAEIQATQSGSVICDLSHLGLLQIQGEDAITFLQGQVTNDVKQLNGHLAHYTAYCSPKGRMLALFLAFAHQEFFASTHADF
;
A
#
# COMPACT_ATOMS: atom_id res chain seq x y z
N MET A 1 8.18 0.22 -14.09
CA MET A 1 9.20 0.14 -13.01
C MET A 1 10.40 1.06 -13.27
N GLN A 2 11.07 1.00 -14.43
CA GLN A 2 12.25 1.84 -14.71
C GLN A 2 12.00 3.34 -14.57
N GLN A 3 10.90 3.86 -15.09
CA GLN A 3 10.56 5.29 -14.96
C GLN A 3 10.34 5.72 -13.52
N TRP A 4 9.72 4.86 -12.71
CA TRP A 4 9.51 5.11 -11.29
C TRP A 4 10.84 5.14 -10.52
N HIS A 5 11.71 4.18 -10.75
CA HIS A 5 13.05 4.15 -10.14
C HIS A 5 13.90 5.36 -10.56
N GLN A 6 13.81 5.79 -11.82
CA GLN A 6 14.48 7.00 -12.30
C GLN A 6 13.97 8.26 -11.58
N PHE A 7 12.66 8.37 -11.41
CA PHE A 7 12.06 9.48 -10.66
C PHE A 7 12.52 9.49 -9.20
N LEU A 8 12.49 8.35 -8.52
CA LEU A 8 12.95 8.24 -7.14
C LEU A 8 14.43 8.54 -7.01
N GLN A 9 15.26 8.04 -7.93
CA GLN A 9 16.69 8.34 -7.95
C GLN A 9 16.97 9.83 -8.15
N ALA A 10 16.23 10.49 -9.03
CA ALA A 10 16.37 11.93 -9.26
C ALA A 10 15.92 12.78 -8.06
N SER A 11 15.03 12.23 -7.22
CA SER A 11 14.50 12.88 -6.02
C SER A 11 15.33 12.58 -4.76
N SER A 12 16.28 11.62 -4.85
CA SER A 12 17.13 11.21 -3.74
C SER A 12 18.50 11.89 -3.79
N SER A 13 19.02 12.29 -2.64
CA SER A 13 20.37 12.85 -2.50
C SER A 13 21.48 11.78 -2.58
N HIS A 14 21.12 10.52 -2.43
CA HIS A 14 22.05 9.38 -2.45
C HIS A 14 21.59 8.33 -3.46
N PRO A 15 22.48 7.46 -3.95
CA PRO A 15 22.11 6.36 -4.82
C PRO A 15 21.12 5.40 -4.13
N LEU A 16 20.08 4.97 -4.85
CA LEU A 16 19.18 3.93 -4.37
C LEU A 16 19.91 2.59 -4.21
N VAL A 17 19.67 1.91 -3.12
CA VAL A 17 20.12 0.54 -2.90
C VAL A 17 19.00 -0.41 -3.29
N LEU A 18 19.26 -1.26 -4.29
CA LEU A 18 18.32 -2.20 -4.86
C LEU A 18 18.72 -3.65 -4.57
N ASP A 19 17.74 -4.49 -4.31
CA ASP A 19 17.85 -5.94 -4.32
C ASP A 19 16.73 -6.52 -5.18
N ASN A 20 17.08 -7.18 -6.30
CA ASN A 20 16.14 -7.74 -7.26
C ASN A 20 15.01 -6.77 -7.68
N GLU A 21 15.38 -5.56 -8.07
CA GLU A 21 14.48 -4.45 -8.44
C GLU A 21 13.66 -3.87 -7.28
N LYS A 22 13.79 -4.39 -6.07
CA LYS A 22 13.18 -3.87 -4.86
C LYS A 22 14.08 -2.82 -4.22
N ILE A 23 13.52 -1.66 -3.88
CA ILE A 23 14.25 -0.60 -3.19
C ILE A 23 14.42 -1.00 -1.72
N MET A 24 15.67 -1.14 -1.29
CA MET A 24 16.01 -1.48 0.09
C MET A 24 16.21 -0.25 0.96
N CYS A 25 16.86 0.78 0.42
CA CYS A 25 16.97 2.10 1.04
C CYS A 25 17.35 3.18 0.02
N PHE A 26 17.24 4.44 0.44
CA PHE A 26 17.59 5.61 -0.34
C PHE A 26 19.05 6.08 -0.06
N GLY A 27 19.91 5.17 0.36
CA GLY A 27 21.34 5.36 0.52
C GLY A 27 21.83 5.69 1.94
N ASP A 28 20.94 6.15 2.83
CA ASP A 28 21.26 6.42 4.25
C ASP A 28 20.10 5.95 5.15
N SER A 29 20.13 4.69 5.54
CA SER A 29 19.09 4.07 6.38
C SER A 29 18.93 4.75 7.74
N HIS A 30 19.99 5.30 8.32
CA HIS A 30 19.91 5.99 9.61
C HIS A 30 19.15 7.30 9.50
N ALA A 31 19.44 8.10 8.47
CA ALA A 31 18.70 9.34 8.19
C ALA A 31 17.23 9.06 7.84
N GLU A 32 16.95 7.99 7.12
CA GLU A 32 15.56 7.56 6.80
C GLU A 32 14.76 7.22 8.06
N ILE A 33 15.36 6.46 8.98
CA ILE A 33 14.72 6.13 10.27
C ILE A 33 14.47 7.39 11.09
N GLN A 34 15.42 8.31 11.16
CA GLN A 34 15.22 9.58 11.86
C GLN A 34 14.12 10.43 11.22
N ALA A 35 14.05 10.48 9.90
CA ALA A 35 13.02 11.22 9.18
C ALA A 35 11.60 10.68 9.47
N THR A 36 11.44 9.35 9.62
CA THR A 36 10.14 8.75 10.00
C THR A 36 9.70 9.15 11.41
N GLN A 37 10.62 9.43 12.31
CA GLN A 37 10.33 9.81 13.69
C GLN A 37 10.02 11.30 13.87
N SER A 38 10.60 12.16 13.05
CA SER A 38 10.58 13.60 13.24
C SER A 38 9.96 14.42 12.10
N GLY A 39 9.60 13.79 10.99
CA GLY A 39 9.13 14.49 9.79
C GLY A 39 8.14 13.69 8.95
N SER A 40 7.95 14.15 7.72
CA SER A 40 7.15 13.47 6.70
C SER A 40 8.05 12.66 5.78
N VAL A 41 7.61 11.48 5.41
CA VAL A 41 8.34 10.57 4.52
C VAL A 41 7.44 10.06 3.41
N ILE A 42 8.05 9.69 2.29
CA ILE A 42 7.42 8.93 1.20
C ILE A 42 8.03 7.54 1.21
N CYS A 43 7.18 6.52 1.13
CA CYS A 43 7.59 5.12 1.11
C CYS A 43 7.24 4.51 -0.25
N ASP A 44 8.21 3.81 -0.86
CA ASP A 44 7.94 3.01 -2.05
C ASP A 44 7.25 1.70 -1.66
N LEU A 45 6.05 1.49 -2.19
CA LEU A 45 5.22 0.30 -1.96
C LEU A 45 5.11 -0.58 -3.22
N SER A 46 5.98 -0.42 -4.21
CA SER A 46 5.90 -1.16 -5.48
C SER A 46 6.13 -2.67 -5.33
N HIS A 47 6.58 -3.13 -4.16
CA HIS A 47 6.63 -4.54 -3.81
C HIS A 47 5.25 -5.13 -3.43
N LEU A 48 4.25 -4.29 -3.22
CA LEU A 48 2.88 -4.71 -2.96
C LEU A 48 2.07 -4.77 -4.26
N GLY A 49 1.17 -5.74 -4.36
CA GLY A 49 0.19 -5.80 -5.43
C GLY A 49 -0.93 -4.77 -5.24
N LEU A 50 -1.47 -4.23 -6.31
CA LEU A 50 -2.62 -3.34 -6.29
C LEU A 50 -3.84 -4.05 -6.88
N LEU A 51 -4.91 -4.16 -6.09
CA LEU A 51 -6.21 -4.63 -6.53
C LEU A 51 -7.17 -3.45 -6.66
N GLN A 52 -7.81 -3.33 -7.80
CA GLN A 52 -8.80 -2.31 -8.07
C GLN A 52 -10.19 -2.95 -8.19
N ILE A 53 -11.15 -2.46 -7.42
CA ILE A 53 -12.52 -2.97 -7.39
C ILE A 53 -13.45 -1.82 -7.77
N GLN A 54 -14.22 -2.01 -8.84
CA GLN A 54 -15.11 -1.01 -9.41
C GLN A 54 -16.51 -1.58 -9.64
N GLY A 55 -17.49 -0.70 -9.73
CA GLY A 55 -18.88 -1.01 -10.07
C GLY A 55 -19.83 -0.61 -8.97
N GLU A 56 -21.12 -0.61 -9.29
CA GLU A 56 -22.19 -0.20 -8.38
C GLU A 56 -22.25 -1.06 -7.12
N ASP A 57 -21.89 -2.34 -7.23
CA ASP A 57 -21.90 -3.30 -6.12
C ASP A 57 -20.57 -3.41 -5.38
N ALA A 58 -19.54 -2.61 -5.73
CA ALA A 58 -18.19 -2.74 -5.18
C ALA A 58 -18.18 -2.67 -3.65
N ILE A 59 -18.86 -1.68 -3.06
CA ILE A 59 -18.93 -1.52 -1.60
C ILE A 59 -19.67 -2.70 -0.95
N THR A 60 -20.80 -3.09 -1.50
CA THR A 60 -21.61 -4.20 -0.96
C THR A 60 -20.84 -5.51 -1.04
N PHE A 61 -20.16 -5.75 -2.14
CA PHE A 61 -19.32 -6.93 -2.32
C PHE A 61 -18.18 -6.96 -1.30
N LEU A 62 -17.38 -5.88 -1.23
CA LEU A 62 -16.24 -5.79 -0.31
C LEU A 62 -16.66 -5.90 1.15
N GLN A 63 -17.75 -5.24 1.54
CA GLN A 63 -18.27 -5.28 2.90
C GLN A 63 -18.55 -6.71 3.38
N GLY A 64 -18.95 -7.58 2.47
CA GLY A 64 -19.18 -9.00 2.77
C GLY A 64 -17.92 -9.88 2.75
N GLN A 65 -16.79 -9.37 2.27
CA GLN A 65 -15.58 -10.16 2.08
C GLN A 65 -14.47 -9.87 3.09
N VAL A 66 -14.41 -8.65 3.60
CA VAL A 66 -13.30 -8.19 4.43
C VAL A 66 -13.71 -7.87 5.86
N THR A 67 -12.76 -7.83 6.76
CA THR A 67 -13.00 -7.75 8.20
C THR A 67 -13.31 -6.36 8.72
N ASN A 68 -12.93 -5.30 7.99
CA ASN A 68 -13.17 -3.92 8.42
C ASN A 68 -14.30 -3.28 7.61
N ASP A 69 -14.87 -2.19 8.11
CA ASP A 69 -16.00 -1.49 7.49
C ASP A 69 -15.54 -0.61 6.32
N VAL A 70 -15.68 -1.11 5.10
CA VAL A 70 -15.30 -0.39 3.88
C VAL A 70 -16.22 0.81 3.58
N LYS A 71 -17.39 0.91 4.20
CA LYS A 71 -18.30 2.05 4.05
C LYS A 71 -17.72 3.34 4.64
N GLN A 72 -16.73 3.23 5.53
CA GLN A 72 -16.01 4.36 6.09
C GLN A 72 -14.97 4.96 5.13
N LEU A 73 -14.63 4.26 4.06
CA LEU A 73 -13.66 4.72 3.07
C LEU A 73 -14.29 5.79 2.17
N ASN A 74 -13.90 7.03 2.39
CA ASN A 74 -14.49 8.23 1.77
C ASN A 74 -13.50 9.04 0.92
N GLY A 75 -12.34 8.47 0.61
CA GLY A 75 -11.25 9.15 -0.11
C GLY A 75 -10.28 9.92 0.79
N HIS A 76 -10.55 10.05 2.09
CA HIS A 76 -9.68 10.71 3.07
C HIS A 76 -9.14 9.75 4.12
N LEU A 77 -9.67 8.54 4.17
CA LEU A 77 -9.29 7.50 5.13
C LEU A 77 -8.74 6.27 4.39
N ALA A 78 -7.78 5.64 5.02
CA ALA A 78 -7.31 4.31 4.67
C ALA A 78 -7.25 3.46 5.95
N HIS A 79 -7.50 2.17 5.85
CA HIS A 79 -7.39 1.26 6.98
C HIS A 79 -6.94 -0.12 6.55
N TYR A 80 -6.34 -0.86 7.47
CA TYR A 80 -6.06 -2.26 7.25
C TYR A 80 -7.33 -3.10 7.35
N THR A 81 -7.46 -4.05 6.44
CA THR A 81 -8.54 -5.03 6.43
C THR A 81 -8.00 -6.37 5.97
N ALA A 82 -8.62 -7.45 6.41
CA ALA A 82 -8.21 -8.79 6.06
C ALA A 82 -9.31 -9.55 5.32
N TYR A 83 -8.89 -10.46 4.46
CA TYR A 83 -9.73 -11.48 3.88
C TYR A 83 -9.43 -12.80 4.60
N CYS A 84 -10.46 -13.43 5.13
CA CYS A 84 -10.34 -14.64 5.95
C CYS A 84 -11.10 -15.82 5.35
N SER A 85 -10.63 -17.03 5.68
CA SER A 85 -11.38 -18.25 5.44
C SER A 85 -12.63 -18.29 6.34
N PRO A 86 -13.63 -19.15 6.03
CA PRO A 86 -14.80 -19.34 6.90
C PRO A 86 -14.46 -19.75 8.35
N LYS A 87 -13.27 -20.31 8.56
CA LYS A 87 -12.74 -20.68 9.90
C LYS A 87 -11.99 -19.54 10.61
N GLY A 88 -12.02 -18.33 10.03
CA GLY A 88 -11.36 -17.15 10.60
C GLY A 88 -9.85 -17.10 10.42
N ARG A 89 -9.28 -17.94 9.55
CA ARG A 89 -7.85 -17.85 9.21
C ARG A 89 -7.63 -16.74 8.20
N MET A 90 -6.74 -15.81 8.50
CA MET A 90 -6.36 -14.75 7.57
C MET A 90 -5.65 -15.33 6.35
N LEU A 91 -6.15 -14.99 5.15
CA LEU A 91 -5.61 -15.41 3.86
C LEU A 91 -4.86 -14.27 3.17
N ALA A 92 -5.28 -13.03 3.42
CA ALA A 92 -4.63 -11.84 2.88
C ALA A 92 -4.88 -10.63 3.78
N LEU A 93 -3.92 -9.71 3.81
CA LEU A 93 -4.02 -8.43 4.50
C LEU A 93 -3.92 -7.31 3.45
N PHE A 94 -4.80 -6.34 3.54
CA PHE A 94 -4.87 -5.22 2.60
C PHE A 94 -4.78 -3.89 3.35
N LEU A 95 -4.13 -2.92 2.72
CA LEU A 95 -4.36 -1.51 3.01
C LEU A 95 -5.45 -1.02 2.03
N ALA A 96 -6.65 -0.81 2.53
CA ALA A 96 -7.80 -0.42 1.73
C ALA A 96 -8.02 1.08 1.77
N PHE A 97 -8.28 1.67 0.63
CA PHE A 97 -8.62 3.09 0.49
C PHE A 97 -9.55 3.29 -0.72
N ALA A 98 -10.34 4.36 -0.69
CA ALA A 98 -11.16 4.76 -1.82
C ALA A 98 -10.45 5.86 -2.61
N HIS A 99 -10.48 5.75 -3.93
CA HIS A 99 -9.97 6.76 -4.84
C HIS A 99 -10.95 7.00 -5.97
N GLN A 100 -11.52 8.20 -6.05
CA GLN A 100 -12.57 8.55 -7.00
C GLN A 100 -13.78 7.60 -6.91
N GLU A 101 -14.08 6.87 -7.97
CA GLU A 101 -15.21 5.94 -8.05
C GLU A 101 -14.83 4.47 -7.82
N PHE A 102 -13.63 4.20 -7.32
CA PHE A 102 -13.18 2.84 -7.10
C PHE A 102 -12.43 2.67 -5.77
N PHE A 103 -12.44 1.44 -5.28
CA PHE A 103 -11.62 1.03 -4.15
C PHE A 103 -10.31 0.44 -4.65
N ALA A 104 -9.21 0.94 -4.11
CA ALA A 104 -7.91 0.36 -4.32
C ALA A 104 -7.47 -0.36 -3.05
N SER A 105 -6.80 -1.48 -3.21
CA SER A 105 -6.30 -2.29 -2.11
C SER A 105 -4.91 -2.78 -2.46
N THR A 106 -4.00 -2.69 -1.51
CA THR A 106 -2.66 -3.25 -1.65
C THR A 106 -2.58 -4.55 -0.85
N HIS A 107 -1.96 -5.56 -1.42
CA HIS A 107 -1.71 -6.85 -0.79
C HIS A 107 -0.26 -6.93 -0.36
N ALA A 108 -0.02 -7.29 0.90
CA ALA A 108 1.30 -7.65 1.38
C ALA A 108 1.45 -9.18 1.32
N ASP A 109 2.47 -9.67 0.65
CA ASP A 109 2.84 -11.08 0.72
C ASP A 109 3.44 -11.37 2.10
N PHE A 110 2.96 -12.44 2.73
CA PHE A 110 3.51 -12.98 3.98
C PHE A 110 4.38 -14.20 3.69
#